data_35a70832dee7cd7db70ef952c37434b1
#
_entry.id   35a70832dee7cd7db70ef952c37434b1
#
_cell.length_a   1.000
_cell.length_b   1.000
_cell.length_c   1.000
_cell.angle_alpha   90.00
_cell.angle_beta   90.00
_cell.angle_gamma   90.00
#
_symmetry.space_group_name_H-M   'P 1'
#
loop_
_entity.id
_entity.type
_entity.pdbx_description
1 polymer ?
#
loop_
_entity_poly.entity_id
_entity_poly.type
_entity_poly.pdbx_seq_one_letter_code
_entity_poly.pdbx_strand_id
1 'polypeptide(L)'
;IEDAFNDMIGQPIVAPIITMPAGILVLRARQVKSFNEVQSEEQISYLPQQLCEKFGRANMPDNPLFYGVLVNRDNEEEIPRLTNSIILSLFEACPFFRGPMIDEEYRAVVGCWESYKPLDGLTIINPDLRENRSGINRQVANGLSNFLAEIEELRRAGADFYSDDEIINFQRYMHHKFTDNVNADREYWIPAKFTFDVLVQPIIDGIFYESSEGRVDDRLKDCFS
;
A
#
# COMPACT_ATOMS: atom_id res chain seq x y z
N ILE A 1 23.81 -5.24 -5.47
CA ILE A 1 22.35 -5.11 -5.34
C ILE A 1 21.97 -3.62 -5.42
N GLU A 2 22.66 -2.74 -4.68
CA GLU A 2 22.41 -1.29 -4.68
C GLU A 2 22.69 -0.69 -6.07
N ASP A 3 23.79 -1.04 -6.71
CA ASP A 3 24.13 -0.59 -8.06
C ASP A 3 23.10 -1.07 -9.08
N ALA A 4 22.70 -2.35 -9.03
CA ALA A 4 21.68 -2.90 -9.91
C ALA A 4 20.29 -2.24 -9.70
N PHE A 5 19.97 -1.87 -8.46
CA PHE A 5 18.75 -1.15 -8.14
C PHE A 5 18.80 0.30 -8.64
N ASN A 6 19.93 0.99 -8.47
CA ASN A 6 20.14 2.34 -9.01
C ASN A 6 20.11 2.36 -10.53
N ASP A 7 20.67 1.35 -11.18
CA ASP A 7 20.59 1.17 -12.64
C ASP A 7 19.13 0.94 -13.09
N MET A 8 18.35 0.23 -12.31
CA MET A 8 16.94 -0.04 -12.59
C MET A 8 16.07 1.22 -12.39
N ILE A 9 16.33 2.04 -11.35
CA ILE A 9 15.60 3.30 -11.11
C ILE A 9 15.99 4.38 -12.12
N GLY A 10 17.22 4.33 -12.66
CA GLY A 10 17.65 5.21 -13.76
C GLY A 10 16.96 4.92 -15.09
N GLN A 11 16.23 3.81 -15.19
CA GLN A 11 15.37 3.45 -16.30
C GLN A 11 13.93 3.93 -16.07
N PRO A 12 13.10 4.15 -17.09
CA PRO A 12 11.69 4.48 -16.89
C PRO A 12 11.02 3.38 -16.04
N ILE A 13 10.38 3.79 -14.94
CA ILE A 13 9.66 2.86 -14.06
C ILE A 13 8.49 2.28 -14.85
N VAL A 14 8.52 0.98 -15.05
CA VAL A 14 7.53 0.23 -15.83
C VAL A 14 6.59 -0.48 -14.87
N ALA A 15 5.58 0.23 -14.39
CA ALA A 15 4.56 -0.31 -13.51
C ALA A 15 3.20 0.31 -13.84
N PRO A 16 2.10 -0.45 -13.68
CA PRO A 16 0.77 0.04 -13.98
C PRO A 16 0.37 1.20 -13.06
N ILE A 17 -0.22 2.22 -13.64
CA ILE A 17 -0.88 3.31 -12.92
C ILE A 17 -2.38 3.06 -13.02
N ILE A 18 -3.08 3.11 -11.91
CA ILE A 18 -4.53 3.08 -11.88
C ILE A 18 -5.08 4.34 -11.23
N THR A 19 -6.18 4.82 -11.80
CA THR A 19 -6.92 5.95 -11.27
C THR A 19 -8.04 5.47 -10.37
N MET A 20 -7.99 5.81 -9.09
CA MET A 20 -9.11 5.64 -8.17
C MET A 20 -10.04 6.85 -8.28
N PRO A 21 -11.38 6.65 -8.30
CA PRO A 21 -12.31 7.75 -8.42
C PRO A 21 -12.26 8.70 -7.23
N ALA A 22 -12.67 9.94 -7.43
CA ALA A 22 -12.96 10.85 -6.32
C ALA A 22 -14.03 10.25 -5.38
N GLY A 23 -13.97 10.58 -4.11
CA GLY A 23 -14.87 10.04 -3.09
C GLY A 23 -14.45 8.66 -2.55
N ILE A 24 -13.27 8.16 -2.91
CA ILE A 24 -12.77 6.93 -2.28
C ILE A 24 -12.42 7.18 -0.82
N LEU A 25 -12.82 6.25 0.05
CA LEU A 25 -12.50 6.34 1.47
C LEU A 25 -11.17 5.65 1.77
N VAL A 26 -10.40 6.29 2.64
CA VAL A 26 -9.11 5.79 3.13
C VAL A 26 -9.15 5.79 4.66
N LEU A 27 -8.94 4.63 5.26
CA LEU A 27 -8.88 4.48 6.72
C LEU A 27 -7.43 4.45 7.19
N ARG A 28 -7.18 5.17 8.29
CA ARG A 28 -5.91 5.12 9.00
C ARG A 28 -6.14 4.96 10.48
N ALA A 29 -5.50 3.97 11.08
CA ALA A 29 -5.51 3.77 12.52
C ALA A 29 -4.24 4.34 13.18
N ARG A 30 -4.35 4.74 14.43
CA ARG A 30 -3.25 5.09 15.31
C ARG A 30 -3.48 4.48 16.68
N GLN A 31 -2.52 3.73 17.19
CA GLN A 31 -2.53 3.27 18.57
C GLN A 31 -2.35 4.46 19.53
N VAL A 32 -3.12 4.47 20.61
CA VAL A 32 -3.10 5.51 21.64
C VAL A 32 -3.09 4.87 23.03
N LYS A 33 -2.48 5.52 23.99
CA LYS A 33 -2.55 5.13 25.42
C LYS A 33 -3.87 5.61 26.05
N SER A 34 -4.35 6.75 25.57
CA SER A 34 -5.63 7.34 25.98
C SER A 34 -6.28 8.02 24.78
N PHE A 35 -7.62 8.00 24.70
CA PHE A 35 -8.36 8.72 23.65
C PHE A 35 -8.15 10.23 23.71
N ASN A 36 -7.74 10.77 24.87
CA ASN A 36 -7.42 12.19 25.00
C ASN A 36 -6.12 12.61 24.30
N GLU A 37 -5.32 11.67 23.79
CA GLU A 37 -4.11 11.97 23.02
C GLU A 37 -4.42 12.47 21.61
N VAL A 38 -5.63 12.22 21.12
CA VAL A 38 -6.06 12.63 19.79
C VAL A 38 -7.17 13.67 19.96
N GLN A 39 -6.83 14.92 19.66
CA GLN A 39 -7.71 16.09 19.80
C GLN A 39 -8.08 16.69 18.44
N SER A 40 -7.38 16.29 17.37
CA SER A 40 -7.62 16.79 16.03
C SER A 40 -7.26 15.75 14.96
N GLU A 41 -7.75 15.94 13.74
CA GLU A 41 -7.51 15.06 12.59
C GLU A 41 -6.03 15.04 12.19
N GLU A 42 -5.31 16.15 12.34
CA GLU A 42 -3.89 16.23 12.00
C GLU A 42 -3.06 15.24 12.82
N GLN A 43 -3.48 14.94 14.05
CA GLN A 43 -2.77 14.00 14.92
C GLN A 43 -2.90 12.53 14.49
N ILE A 44 -3.88 12.20 13.64
CA ILE A 44 -4.03 10.87 13.03
C ILE A 44 -3.58 10.87 11.56
N SER A 45 -3.28 12.01 10.98
CA SER A 45 -2.84 12.15 9.59
C SER A 45 -1.36 11.79 9.43
N TYR A 46 -0.54 12.71 8.97
CA TYR A 46 0.89 12.50 8.77
C TYR A 46 1.64 12.40 10.10
N LEU A 47 2.71 11.60 10.11
CA LEU A 47 3.69 11.74 11.16
C LEU A 47 4.36 13.12 11.01
N PRO A 48 4.50 13.93 12.09
CA PRO A 48 5.27 15.16 12.02
C PRO A 48 6.69 14.90 11.48
N GLN A 49 7.18 15.76 10.58
CA GLN A 49 8.48 15.55 9.92
C GLN A 49 9.61 15.33 10.94
N GLN A 50 9.58 16.06 12.03
CA GLN A 50 10.60 15.97 13.10
C GLN A 50 10.62 14.60 13.81
N LEU A 51 9.56 13.80 13.66
CA LEU A 51 9.45 12.45 14.22
C LEU A 51 9.68 11.35 13.18
N CYS A 52 9.87 11.73 11.92
CA CYS A 52 10.11 10.81 10.81
C CYS A 52 11.61 10.51 10.65
N GLU A 53 12.25 10.04 11.73
CA GLU A 53 13.71 9.82 11.77
C GLU A 53 14.17 8.53 11.12
N LYS A 54 13.26 7.60 10.84
CA LYS A 54 13.54 6.24 10.40
C LYS A 54 12.90 5.93 9.07
N PHE A 55 13.47 4.94 8.39
CA PHE A 55 12.79 4.33 7.25
C PHE A 55 11.49 3.68 7.70
N GLY A 56 10.40 4.01 7.05
CA GLY A 56 9.19 3.22 7.07
C GLY A 56 9.08 2.40 5.79
N ARG A 57 8.03 1.60 5.69
CA ARG A 57 7.81 0.71 4.54
C ARG A 57 7.85 1.42 3.17
N ALA A 58 7.40 2.66 3.11
CA ALA A 58 7.41 3.46 1.90
C ALA A 58 7.98 4.89 2.11
N ASN A 59 8.40 5.27 3.30
CA ASN A 59 8.93 6.61 3.54
C ASN A 59 10.40 6.62 3.90
N MET A 60 11.11 7.57 3.32
CA MET A 60 12.47 7.93 3.71
C MET A 60 12.45 8.69 5.04
N PRO A 61 13.56 8.70 5.82
CA PRO A 61 13.73 9.64 6.93
C PRO A 61 13.44 11.08 6.46
N ASP A 62 12.90 11.90 7.36
CA ASP A 62 12.49 13.29 7.13
C ASP A 62 11.42 13.51 6.05
N ASN A 63 10.85 12.43 5.50
CA ASN A 63 9.84 12.47 4.45
C ASN A 63 8.59 11.67 4.84
N PRO A 64 7.73 12.21 5.72
CA PRO A 64 6.55 11.50 6.18
C PRO A 64 5.53 11.32 5.05
N LEU A 65 4.97 10.11 4.95
CA LEU A 65 3.89 9.79 4.02
C LEU A 65 2.61 9.43 4.78
N PHE A 66 1.49 9.64 4.12
CA PHE A 66 0.20 9.18 4.59
C PHE A 66 0.01 7.70 4.21
N TYR A 67 -0.16 6.86 5.20
CA TYR A 67 -0.50 5.45 5.01
C TYR A 67 -1.96 5.23 5.38
N GLY A 68 -2.67 4.53 4.53
CA GLY A 68 -4.05 4.20 4.80
C GLY A 68 -4.54 2.98 4.02
N VAL A 69 -5.65 2.44 4.45
CA VAL A 69 -6.33 1.30 3.84
C VAL A 69 -7.50 1.80 3.03
N LEU A 70 -7.54 1.47 1.74
CA LEU A 70 -8.65 1.79 0.86
C LEU A 70 -9.90 1.00 1.24
N VAL A 71 -11.04 1.68 1.34
CA VAL A 71 -12.34 1.02 1.56
C VAL A 71 -12.94 0.62 0.23
N ASN A 72 -13.19 -0.66 0.07
CA ASN A 72 -13.82 -1.18 -1.14
C ASN A 72 -15.35 -0.96 -1.07
N ARG A 73 -15.92 -0.20 -2.02
CA ARG A 73 -17.35 0.12 -2.09
C ARG A 73 -18.16 -0.77 -3.07
N ASP A 74 -17.55 -1.77 -3.70
CA ASP A 74 -18.15 -2.46 -4.87
C ASP A 74 -19.38 -3.35 -4.61
N ASN A 75 -19.95 -3.43 -3.41
CA ASN A 75 -21.19 -4.18 -3.17
C ASN A 75 -22.00 -3.57 -2.02
N GLU A 76 -23.30 -3.83 -2.03
CA GLU A 76 -24.37 -3.27 -1.20
C GLU A 76 -24.31 -3.56 0.33
N GLU A 77 -23.35 -4.36 0.79
CA GLU A 77 -23.16 -4.63 2.22
C GLU A 77 -22.06 -3.72 2.79
N GLU A 78 -22.39 -2.48 3.11
CA GLU A 78 -21.43 -1.49 3.61
C GLU A 78 -20.76 -1.87 4.94
N ILE A 79 -21.53 -2.46 5.87
CA ILE A 79 -21.06 -2.68 7.26
C ILE A 79 -19.94 -3.74 7.38
N PRO A 80 -20.03 -4.96 6.80
CA PRO A 80 -18.98 -5.96 6.93
C PRO A 80 -17.63 -5.52 6.33
N ARG A 81 -17.66 -4.69 5.31
CA ARG A 81 -16.46 -4.21 4.60
C ARG A 81 -15.77 -3.07 5.30
N LEU A 82 -16.52 -2.15 5.84
CA LEU A 82 -15.97 -1.11 6.70
C LEU A 82 -15.28 -1.77 7.90
N THR A 83 -15.89 -2.82 8.46
CA THR A 83 -15.30 -3.61 9.55
C THR A 83 -13.97 -4.24 9.12
N ASN A 84 -13.90 -4.90 7.98
CA ASN A 84 -12.67 -5.50 7.48
C ASN A 84 -11.58 -4.46 7.20
N SER A 85 -11.94 -3.31 6.63
CA SER A 85 -10.99 -2.22 6.37
C SER A 85 -10.51 -1.56 7.68
N ILE A 86 -11.37 -1.44 8.70
CA ILE A 86 -10.98 -0.98 10.05
C ILE A 86 -10.00 -1.98 10.65
N ILE A 87 -10.31 -3.26 10.64
CA ILE A 87 -9.45 -4.32 11.17
C ILE A 87 -8.09 -4.28 10.48
N LEU A 88 -8.05 -4.22 9.15
CA LEU A 88 -6.82 -4.13 8.40
C LEU A 88 -6.02 -2.88 8.77
N SER A 89 -6.67 -1.72 8.92
CA SER A 89 -6.00 -0.49 9.34
C SER A 89 -5.40 -0.60 10.75
N LEU A 90 -6.05 -1.34 11.66
CA LEU A 90 -5.53 -1.63 13.00
C LEU A 90 -4.32 -2.55 12.95
N PHE A 91 -4.34 -3.59 12.12
CA PHE A 91 -3.20 -4.48 11.91
C PHE A 91 -1.98 -3.73 11.36
N GLU A 92 -2.19 -2.82 10.42
CA GLU A 92 -1.10 -2.00 9.87
C GLU A 92 -0.52 -1.03 10.90
N ALA A 93 -1.36 -0.44 11.77
CA ALA A 93 -0.93 0.57 12.72
C ALA A 93 -0.40 0.00 14.04
N CYS A 94 -0.85 -1.19 14.43
CA CYS A 94 -0.59 -1.76 15.75
C CYS A 94 0.21 -3.06 15.62
N PRO A 95 1.55 -3.03 15.82
CA PRO A 95 2.40 -4.22 15.73
C PRO A 95 1.96 -5.37 16.63
N PHE A 96 1.23 -5.05 17.72
CA PHE A 96 0.67 -6.03 18.64
C PHE A 96 -0.25 -7.05 17.95
N PHE A 97 -1.10 -6.63 17.02
CA PHE A 97 -1.99 -7.55 16.30
C PHE A 97 -1.24 -8.54 15.40
N ARG A 98 0.06 -8.33 15.19
CA ARG A 98 0.95 -9.21 14.41
C ARG A 98 1.61 -10.30 15.27
N GLY A 99 1.52 -10.18 16.59
CA GLY A 99 2.11 -11.13 17.56
C GLY A 99 1.09 -12.07 18.20
N PRO A 100 1.52 -12.93 19.14
CA PRO A 100 0.61 -13.70 19.96
C PRO A 100 -0.25 -12.73 20.78
N MET A 101 -1.57 -12.95 20.78
CA MET A 101 -2.50 -12.14 21.58
C MET A 101 -2.15 -12.29 23.06
N ILE A 102 -1.80 -11.18 23.69
CA ILE A 102 -1.62 -11.06 25.13
C ILE A 102 -2.91 -10.42 25.66
N ASP A 103 -3.38 -10.80 26.82
CA ASP A 103 -4.59 -10.25 27.46
C ASP A 103 -4.37 -8.80 27.95
N GLU A 104 -4.05 -7.89 27.03
CA GLU A 104 -3.90 -6.47 27.27
C GLU A 104 -4.94 -5.67 26.52
N GLU A 105 -5.46 -4.62 27.13
CA GLU A 105 -6.39 -3.70 26.48
C GLU A 105 -5.62 -2.74 25.57
N TYR A 106 -5.97 -2.77 24.27
CA TYR A 106 -5.42 -1.85 23.29
C TYR A 106 -6.46 -0.82 22.88
N ARG A 107 -5.98 0.42 22.75
CA ARG A 107 -6.81 1.55 22.31
C ARG A 107 -6.25 2.08 20.99
N ALA A 108 -7.12 2.29 20.04
CA ALA A 108 -6.77 2.91 18.77
C ALA A 108 -7.84 3.91 18.37
N VAL A 109 -7.43 4.93 17.65
CA VAL A 109 -8.32 5.85 16.95
C VAL A 109 -8.19 5.57 15.46
N VAL A 110 -9.33 5.48 14.78
CA VAL A 110 -9.40 5.29 13.34
C VAL A 110 -9.96 6.55 12.72
N GLY A 111 -9.19 7.19 11.85
CA GLY A 111 -9.65 8.28 11.00
C GLY A 111 -10.12 7.75 9.66
N CYS A 112 -11.10 8.45 9.08
CA CYS A 112 -11.62 8.18 7.75
C CYS A 112 -11.47 9.44 6.91
N TRP A 113 -10.76 9.34 5.79
CA TRP A 113 -10.57 10.43 4.83
C TRP A 113 -11.28 10.07 3.53
N GLU A 114 -11.81 11.07 2.89
CA GLU A 114 -12.42 10.95 1.56
C GLU A 114 -11.59 11.75 0.56
N SER A 115 -11.23 11.13 -0.58
CA SER A 115 -10.52 11.85 -1.62
C SER A 115 -11.43 12.87 -2.31
N TYR A 116 -11.00 14.11 -2.39
CA TYR A 116 -11.75 15.18 -3.06
C TYR A 116 -11.54 15.19 -4.59
N LYS A 117 -10.53 14.48 -5.08
CA LYS A 117 -10.19 14.32 -6.50
C LYS A 117 -9.90 12.85 -6.81
N PRO A 118 -9.90 12.44 -8.08
CA PRO A 118 -9.33 11.15 -8.45
C PRO A 118 -7.87 11.06 -7.99
N LEU A 119 -7.43 9.84 -7.64
CA LEU A 119 -6.06 9.56 -7.21
C LEU A 119 -5.39 8.65 -8.22
N ASP A 120 -4.31 9.13 -8.83
CA ASP A 120 -3.48 8.33 -9.71
C ASP A 120 -2.37 7.65 -8.90
N GLY A 121 -2.41 6.33 -8.86
CA GLY A 121 -1.47 5.55 -8.07
C GLY A 121 -0.74 4.50 -8.88
N LEU A 122 0.57 4.48 -8.72
CA LEU A 122 1.38 3.38 -9.20
C LEU A 122 1.07 2.13 -8.37
N THR A 123 0.89 0.99 -9.04
CA THR A 123 0.47 -0.23 -8.36
C THR A 123 1.58 -1.26 -8.26
N ILE A 124 1.74 -1.79 -7.04
CA ILE A 124 2.62 -2.92 -6.75
C ILE A 124 1.74 -4.09 -6.31
N ILE A 125 1.69 -5.11 -7.14
CA ILE A 125 0.80 -6.26 -6.95
C ILE A 125 1.59 -7.56 -6.90
N ASN A 126 1.02 -8.58 -6.26
CA ASN A 126 1.53 -9.93 -6.37
C ASN A 126 1.02 -10.58 -7.67
N PRO A 127 1.87 -10.79 -8.68
CA PRO A 127 1.44 -11.36 -9.96
C PRO A 127 1.04 -12.85 -9.84
N ASP A 128 1.43 -13.50 -8.75
CA ASP A 128 1.18 -14.94 -8.51
C ASP A 128 -0.21 -15.18 -7.87
N LEU A 129 -0.84 -14.15 -7.30
CA LEU A 129 -2.19 -14.22 -6.76
C LEU A 129 -3.23 -14.02 -7.87
N ARG A 130 -3.57 -15.10 -8.58
CA ARG A 130 -4.49 -15.06 -9.73
C ARG A 130 -5.97 -15.25 -9.37
N GLU A 131 -6.28 -15.81 -8.21
CA GLU A 131 -7.64 -16.27 -7.88
C GLU A 131 -8.28 -15.46 -6.75
N ASN A 132 -9.62 -15.29 -6.84
CA ASN A 132 -10.52 -14.72 -5.84
C ASN A 132 -10.30 -13.26 -5.42
N ARG A 133 -9.78 -12.41 -6.30
CA ARG A 133 -9.73 -10.96 -6.03
C ARG A 133 -11.10 -10.33 -6.24
N SER A 134 -11.55 -9.54 -5.28
CA SER A 134 -12.78 -8.75 -5.36
C SER A 134 -12.45 -7.25 -5.32
N GLY A 135 -13.33 -6.43 -5.87
CA GLY A 135 -13.28 -4.98 -5.75
C GLY A 135 -11.95 -4.36 -6.21
N ILE A 136 -11.34 -3.54 -5.36
CA ILE A 136 -10.10 -2.80 -5.65
C ILE A 136 -8.97 -3.74 -6.09
N ASN A 137 -8.80 -4.88 -5.42
CA ASN A 137 -7.77 -5.85 -5.79
C ASN A 137 -7.96 -6.41 -7.21
N ARG A 138 -9.20 -6.54 -7.66
CA ARG A 138 -9.50 -6.92 -9.05
C ARG A 138 -9.14 -5.79 -10.03
N GLN A 139 -9.45 -4.54 -9.69
CA GLN A 139 -9.08 -3.39 -10.52
C GLN A 139 -7.56 -3.29 -10.66
N VAL A 140 -6.82 -3.48 -9.56
CA VAL A 140 -5.36 -3.51 -9.55
C VAL A 140 -4.82 -4.63 -10.44
N ALA A 141 -5.37 -5.85 -10.33
CA ALA A 141 -4.95 -6.99 -11.15
C ALA A 141 -5.25 -6.78 -12.63
N ASN A 142 -6.42 -6.22 -12.95
CA ASN A 142 -6.77 -5.85 -14.34
C ASN A 142 -5.84 -4.76 -14.87
N GLY A 143 -5.42 -3.81 -14.02
CA GLY A 143 -4.44 -2.78 -14.35
C GLY A 143 -3.13 -3.38 -14.89
N LEU A 144 -2.59 -4.42 -14.25
CA LEU A 144 -1.40 -5.10 -14.76
C LEU A 144 -1.64 -5.75 -16.14
N SER A 145 -2.78 -6.45 -16.30
CA SER A 145 -3.08 -7.12 -17.56
C SER A 145 -3.24 -6.12 -18.72
N ASN A 146 -3.91 -5.00 -18.46
CA ASN A 146 -4.07 -3.93 -19.44
C ASN A 146 -2.72 -3.29 -19.80
N PHE A 147 -1.91 -3.02 -18.77
CA PHE A 147 -0.59 -2.45 -18.93
C PHE A 147 0.33 -3.34 -19.78
N LEU A 148 0.36 -4.66 -19.53
CA LEU A 148 1.13 -5.60 -20.36
C LEU A 148 0.64 -5.61 -21.82
N ALA A 149 -0.67 -5.50 -22.05
CA ALA A 149 -1.22 -5.40 -23.40
C ALA A 149 -0.79 -4.10 -24.10
N GLU A 150 -0.79 -2.96 -23.40
CA GLU A 150 -0.32 -1.68 -23.94
C GLU A 150 1.18 -1.73 -24.28
N ILE A 151 2.01 -2.30 -23.40
CA ILE A 151 3.45 -2.48 -23.65
C ILE A 151 3.68 -3.36 -24.88
N GLU A 152 2.91 -4.42 -25.06
CA GLU A 152 3.01 -5.28 -26.23
C GLU A 152 2.66 -4.53 -27.54
N GLU A 153 1.67 -3.65 -27.50
CA GLU A 153 1.35 -2.80 -28.66
C GLU A 153 2.50 -1.83 -28.97
N LEU A 154 3.11 -1.22 -27.96
CA LEU A 154 4.26 -0.33 -28.14
C LEU A 154 5.49 -1.07 -28.69
N ARG A 155 5.75 -2.29 -28.24
CA ARG A 155 6.82 -3.15 -28.80
C ARG A 155 6.57 -3.48 -30.28
N ARG A 156 5.33 -3.80 -30.65
CA ARG A 156 4.94 -4.02 -32.06
C ARG A 156 5.14 -2.77 -32.90
N ALA A 157 5.01 -1.58 -32.32
CA ALA A 157 5.31 -0.30 -32.97
C ALA A 157 6.81 0.01 -33.04
N GLY A 158 7.67 -0.87 -32.53
CA GLY A 158 9.13 -0.74 -32.58
C GLY A 158 9.75 -0.03 -31.39
N ALA A 159 8.99 0.17 -30.30
CA ALA A 159 9.55 0.70 -29.06
C ALA A 159 10.32 -0.39 -28.31
N ASP A 160 11.45 -0.01 -27.73
CA ASP A 160 12.26 -0.90 -26.88
C ASP A 160 11.75 -0.82 -25.44
N PHE A 161 11.10 -1.89 -25.01
CA PHE A 161 10.57 -2.03 -23.64
C PHE A 161 10.97 -3.37 -23.04
N TYR A 162 10.99 -3.43 -21.70
CA TYR A 162 11.16 -4.68 -20.96
C TYR A 162 10.19 -5.77 -21.43
N SER A 163 10.63 -7.00 -21.36
CA SER A 163 9.77 -8.18 -21.59
C SER A 163 8.70 -8.30 -20.48
N ASP A 164 7.63 -9.04 -20.76
CA ASP A 164 6.60 -9.32 -19.77
C ASP A 164 7.17 -10.00 -18.52
N ASP A 165 8.13 -10.93 -18.73
CA ASP A 165 8.79 -11.63 -17.62
C ASP A 165 9.59 -10.68 -16.72
N GLU A 166 10.28 -9.70 -17.30
CA GLU A 166 11.00 -8.68 -16.52
C GLU A 166 10.04 -7.80 -15.72
N ILE A 167 8.93 -7.37 -16.33
CA ILE A 167 7.89 -6.58 -15.66
C ILE A 167 7.26 -7.39 -14.52
N ILE A 168 6.89 -8.64 -14.77
CA ILE A 168 6.28 -9.53 -13.76
C ILE A 168 7.27 -9.81 -12.62
N ASN A 169 8.55 -10.06 -12.93
CA ASN A 169 9.58 -10.28 -11.93
C ASN A 169 9.84 -9.02 -11.09
N PHE A 170 9.82 -7.84 -11.70
CA PHE A 170 9.90 -6.58 -10.99
C PHE A 170 8.71 -6.40 -10.01
N GLN A 171 7.48 -6.64 -10.47
CA GLN A 171 6.28 -6.55 -9.64
C GLN A 171 6.36 -7.53 -8.44
N ARG A 172 6.78 -8.79 -8.69
CA ARG A 172 6.98 -9.79 -7.65
C ARG A 172 8.01 -9.36 -6.63
N TYR A 173 9.16 -8.87 -7.10
CA TYR A 173 10.24 -8.39 -6.24
C TYR A 173 9.79 -7.21 -5.37
N MET A 174 9.17 -6.20 -5.97
CA MET A 174 8.70 -5.04 -5.23
C MET A 174 7.56 -5.39 -4.28
N HIS A 175 6.64 -6.27 -4.69
CA HIS A 175 5.59 -6.76 -3.78
C HIS A 175 6.21 -7.38 -2.52
N HIS A 176 7.20 -8.26 -2.65
CA HIS A 176 7.91 -8.82 -1.50
C HIS A 176 8.52 -7.72 -0.63
N LYS A 177 9.20 -6.73 -1.23
CA LYS A 177 9.80 -5.62 -0.47
C LYS A 177 8.80 -4.76 0.29
N PHE A 178 7.60 -4.58 -0.26
CA PHE A 178 6.52 -3.87 0.41
C PHE A 178 5.79 -4.70 1.47
N THR A 179 5.83 -6.03 1.39
CA THR A 179 5.07 -6.91 2.27
C THR A 179 5.91 -7.66 3.29
N ASP A 180 7.23 -7.71 3.13
CA ASP A 180 8.12 -8.41 4.04
C ASP A 180 8.11 -7.74 5.44
N ASN A 181 8.10 -8.58 6.47
CA ASN A 181 8.38 -8.14 7.83
C ASN A 181 9.90 -8.07 8.00
N VAL A 182 10.40 -6.88 8.25
CA VAL A 182 11.83 -6.64 8.40
C VAL A 182 12.24 -6.57 9.88
N ASN A 183 13.48 -6.95 10.17
CA ASN A 183 14.02 -6.92 11.53
C ASN A 183 14.65 -5.57 11.89
N ALA A 184 15.01 -4.78 10.89
CA ALA A 184 15.62 -3.47 11.09
C ALA A 184 15.05 -2.45 10.10
N ASP A 185 14.81 -1.23 10.58
CA ASP A 185 14.21 -0.13 9.80
C ASP A 185 14.96 0.11 8.46
N ARG A 186 16.30 -0.03 8.45
CA ARG A 186 17.11 0.15 7.25
C ARG A 186 16.80 -0.85 6.12
N GLU A 187 16.15 -1.96 6.43
CA GLU A 187 15.76 -2.95 5.42
C GLU A 187 14.61 -2.45 4.56
N TYR A 188 13.91 -1.41 5.01
CA TYR A 188 12.89 -0.71 4.23
C TYR A 188 13.46 0.29 3.21
N TRP A 189 14.79 0.46 3.10
CA TRP A 189 15.34 1.51 2.23
C TRP A 189 14.95 1.32 0.75
N ILE A 190 14.84 0.07 0.26
CA ILE A 190 14.45 -0.22 -1.13
C ILE A 190 13.04 0.29 -1.44
N PRO A 191 11.98 -0.17 -0.74
CA PRO A 191 10.63 0.31 -1.04
C PRO A 191 10.46 1.80 -0.70
N ALA A 192 11.15 2.32 0.32
CA ALA A 192 11.13 3.74 0.65
C ALA A 192 11.78 4.60 -0.44
N LYS A 193 12.96 4.22 -0.95
CA LYS A 193 13.65 4.92 -2.04
C LYS A 193 12.83 4.87 -3.33
N PHE A 194 12.28 3.70 -3.67
CA PHE A 194 11.39 3.55 -4.82
C PHE A 194 10.19 4.49 -4.71
N THR A 195 9.51 4.51 -3.56
CA THR A 195 8.37 5.40 -3.33
C THR A 195 8.77 6.87 -3.47
N PHE A 196 9.89 7.26 -2.89
CA PHE A 196 10.41 8.62 -2.99
C PHE A 196 10.63 9.04 -4.45
N ASP A 197 11.30 8.19 -5.24
CA ASP A 197 11.60 8.48 -6.65
C ASP A 197 10.33 8.54 -7.51
N VAL A 198 9.33 7.69 -7.21
CA VAL A 198 8.04 7.70 -7.90
C VAL A 198 7.22 8.94 -7.57
N LEU A 199 7.12 9.31 -6.30
CA LEU A 199 6.30 10.46 -5.86
C LEU A 199 6.90 11.83 -6.21
N VAL A 200 8.15 11.88 -6.67
CA VAL A 200 8.71 13.09 -7.31
C VAL A 200 8.03 13.37 -8.66
N GLN A 201 7.42 12.35 -9.29
CA GLN A 201 6.68 12.53 -10.54
C GLN A 201 5.33 13.24 -10.27
N PRO A 202 5.05 14.38 -10.91
CA PRO A 202 3.88 15.19 -10.58
C PRO A 202 2.53 14.53 -10.94
N ILE A 203 2.56 13.43 -11.69
CA ILE A 203 1.36 12.69 -12.12
C ILE A 203 0.98 11.56 -11.17
N ILE A 204 1.78 11.27 -10.13
CA ILE A 204 1.55 10.16 -9.20
C ILE A 204 1.17 10.73 -7.84
N ASP A 205 -0.04 10.42 -7.38
CA ASP A 205 -0.54 10.81 -6.06
C ASP A 205 -0.12 9.83 -4.95
N GLY A 206 0.20 8.59 -5.30
CA GLY A 206 0.56 7.57 -4.32
C GLY A 206 1.00 6.23 -4.89
N ILE A 207 1.28 5.29 -4.00
CA ILE A 207 1.54 3.90 -4.36
C ILE A 207 0.46 3.02 -3.73
N PHE A 208 -0.17 2.19 -4.53
CA PHE A 208 -1.11 1.17 -4.09
C PHE A 208 -0.40 -0.18 -4.04
N TYR A 209 -0.41 -0.84 -2.91
CA TYR A 209 0.15 -2.17 -2.75
C TYR A 209 -0.76 -3.05 -1.89
N GLU A 210 -0.69 -4.36 -2.11
CA GLU A 210 -1.42 -5.32 -1.28
C GLU A 210 -0.79 -5.38 0.12
N SER A 211 -1.63 -5.31 1.16
CA SER A 211 -1.15 -5.46 2.53
C SER A 211 -0.70 -6.90 2.79
N SER A 212 0.43 -7.06 3.48
CA SER A 212 0.88 -8.36 3.98
C SER A 212 -0.09 -8.96 5.00
N GLU A 213 -0.83 -8.10 5.68
CA GLU A 213 -1.77 -8.46 6.75
C GLU A 213 -3.10 -8.97 6.19
N GLY A 214 -3.41 -8.73 4.93
CA GLY A 214 -4.58 -9.33 4.24
C GLY A 214 -4.57 -10.85 4.19
N ARG A 215 -3.41 -11.49 4.49
CA ARG A 215 -3.29 -12.95 4.65
C ARG A 215 -3.78 -13.47 6.00
N VAL A 216 -4.10 -12.58 6.94
CA VAL A 216 -4.57 -12.92 8.30
C VAL A 216 -6.07 -13.25 8.33
N ASP A 217 -6.77 -13.15 7.20
CA ASP A 217 -8.22 -13.28 7.08
C ASP A 217 -8.78 -14.62 7.64
N ASP A 218 -8.02 -15.71 7.54
CA ASP A 218 -8.44 -17.00 8.09
C ASP A 218 -8.40 -17.09 9.62
N ARG A 219 -7.53 -16.29 10.28
CA ARG A 219 -7.47 -16.26 11.75
C ARG A 219 -8.52 -15.32 12.36
N LEU A 220 -8.99 -14.34 11.60
CA LEU A 220 -9.98 -13.36 12.07
C LEU A 220 -11.41 -13.92 12.03
N LYS A 221 -11.70 -14.91 11.19
CA LYS A 221 -13.01 -15.55 11.14
C LYS A 221 -13.42 -16.16 12.48
N ASP A 222 -12.45 -16.64 13.25
CA ASP A 222 -12.67 -17.27 14.55
C ASP A 222 -12.75 -16.27 15.72
N CYS A 223 -12.32 -15.01 15.53
CA CYS A 223 -12.33 -13.99 16.58
C CYS A 223 -13.63 -13.19 16.65
N PHE A 224 -14.48 -13.25 15.63
CA PHE A 224 -15.71 -12.44 15.53
C PHE A 224 -16.98 -13.27 15.29
N SER A 225 -16.92 -14.60 15.52
CA SER A 225 -18.07 -15.52 15.47
C SER A 225 -18.84 -15.60 16.80
#